data_1ea4c45cfd7119a682273eac53144831
#
_entry.id   1ea4c45cfd7119a682273eac53144831
#
_cell.length_a   1.000
_cell.length_b   1.000
_cell.length_c   1.000
_cell.angle_alpha   90.00
_cell.angle_beta   90.00
_cell.angle_gamma   90.00
#
_symmetry.space_group_name_H-M   'P 1'
#
loop_
_entity.id
_entity.type
_entity.pdbx_description
1 polymer ?
#
loop_
_entity_poly.entity_id
_entity_poly.type
_entity_poly.pdbx_seq_one_letter_code
_entity_poly.pdbx_strand_id
1 'polypeptide(L)'
;YIRELKAYPYGCLEQTASGLFPSLYTNAAQLKALGIAGDSDEKRRAAVDIGISRLLQMQRDNGGFALWDKNGPEEYWLTAYVMDFLVRAGEQGYSVPADAVNNANNRLLRYLQDPGMMSIRYSDDTQASKFAVQAYAALVLARQQKAPLGALREIWDRHAQAASGLPLMQLGMALRLMGDAPRSQQALDLALKTPRNDSKTWMADYGSQLRDNALMLSLLEEYKLLPDAQNTLLNALSEQAFSQRWLSTQESNALFLAGRSLQTLSGAWQAKTSLSDTASGGDTSLVQNVNGDQLGALQVTNTGTSPLWVRLDSTGYPEYAPQPASNVLQVERHILATDGSTKSLSSLKSGELVLVWLDVKASQNVPDALVVDLLPAGLELENQNLANSSASL
;
A
#
# COMPACT_ATOMS: atom_id res chain seq x y z
N TYR A 1 -3.60 -8.15 -4.86
CA TYR A 1 -2.49 -7.35 -4.31
C TYR A 1 -1.12 -7.97 -4.65
N ILE A 2 -0.86 -9.25 -4.31
CA ILE A 2 0.44 -9.92 -4.58
C ILE A 2 0.79 -9.88 -6.08
N ARG A 3 -0.19 -10.11 -6.97
CA ARG A 3 0.04 -10.08 -8.42
C ARG A 3 0.42 -8.68 -8.89
N GLU A 4 -0.24 -7.66 -8.41
CA GLU A 4 0.02 -6.26 -8.73
C GLU A 4 1.40 -5.82 -8.23
N LEU A 5 1.77 -6.17 -6.98
CA LEU A 5 3.09 -5.90 -6.41
C LEU A 5 4.22 -6.56 -7.21
N LYS A 6 4.02 -7.82 -7.65
CA LYS A 6 5.01 -8.54 -8.48
C LYS A 6 5.16 -7.99 -9.89
N ALA A 7 4.09 -7.44 -10.46
CA ALA A 7 4.08 -6.92 -11.83
C ALA A 7 4.61 -5.49 -11.92
N TYR A 8 4.89 -4.81 -10.80
CA TYR A 8 5.29 -3.42 -10.80
C TYR A 8 6.72 -3.25 -11.35
N PRO A 9 6.91 -2.55 -12.49
CA PRO A 9 8.19 -2.57 -13.22
C PRO A 9 9.24 -1.62 -12.65
N TYR A 10 8.84 -0.70 -11.75
CA TYR A 10 9.73 0.33 -11.22
C TYR A 10 10.30 -0.09 -9.87
N GLY A 11 11.51 0.34 -9.57
CA GLY A 11 12.29 -0.17 -8.46
C GLY A 11 12.91 0.91 -7.58
N CYS A 12 12.12 1.93 -7.14
CA CYS A 12 12.57 2.79 -6.04
C CYS A 12 12.64 1.99 -4.72
N LEU A 13 13.22 2.58 -3.70
CA LEU A 13 13.37 1.97 -2.38
C LEU A 13 12.06 1.41 -1.84
N GLU A 14 10.98 2.23 -1.88
CA GLU A 14 9.66 1.87 -1.39
C GLU A 14 9.07 0.69 -2.15
N GLN A 15 9.02 0.80 -3.47
CA GLN A 15 8.40 -0.20 -4.35
C GLN A 15 9.14 -1.54 -4.30
N THR A 16 10.46 -1.50 -4.23
CA THR A 16 11.28 -2.71 -4.07
C THR A 16 10.95 -3.40 -2.75
N ALA A 17 10.94 -2.68 -1.63
CA ALA A 17 10.61 -3.27 -0.33
C ALA A 17 9.18 -3.81 -0.29
N SER A 18 8.18 -3.02 -0.72
CA SER A 18 6.77 -3.43 -0.75
C SER A 18 6.53 -4.67 -1.61
N GLY A 19 7.19 -4.77 -2.76
CA GLY A 19 7.09 -5.93 -3.64
C GLY A 19 7.71 -7.21 -3.08
N LEU A 20 8.69 -7.08 -2.16
CA LEU A 20 9.39 -8.20 -1.57
C LEU A 20 8.72 -8.78 -0.31
N PHE A 21 8.01 -7.95 0.47
CA PHE A 21 7.38 -8.40 1.71
C PHE A 21 6.50 -9.67 1.54
N PRO A 22 5.63 -9.77 0.53
CA PRO A 22 4.83 -10.97 0.33
C PRO A 22 5.68 -12.24 0.16
N SER A 23 6.84 -12.12 -0.46
CA SER A 23 7.74 -13.25 -0.72
C SER A 23 8.41 -13.79 0.54
N LEU A 24 8.42 -13.04 1.65
CA LEU A 24 8.90 -13.54 2.94
C LEU A 24 7.93 -14.55 3.56
N TYR A 25 6.63 -14.44 3.28
CA TYR A 25 5.57 -15.12 4.00
C TYR A 25 4.71 -16.05 3.14
N THR A 26 5.02 -16.18 1.84
CA THR A 26 4.30 -17.07 0.93
C THR A 26 5.23 -18.14 0.39
N ASN A 27 4.67 -19.31 0.09
CA ASN A 27 5.34 -20.39 -0.62
C ASN A 27 4.60 -20.70 -1.93
N ALA A 28 5.19 -21.56 -2.77
CA ALA A 28 4.63 -21.91 -4.07
C ALA A 28 3.22 -22.53 -3.96
N ALA A 29 2.96 -23.34 -2.93
CA ALA A 29 1.66 -23.96 -2.70
C ALA A 29 0.58 -22.92 -2.35
N GLN A 30 0.91 -21.98 -1.46
CA GLN A 30 0.00 -20.89 -1.08
C GLN A 30 -0.31 -19.97 -2.26
N LEU A 31 0.69 -19.61 -3.07
CA LEU A 31 0.49 -18.79 -4.27
C LEU A 31 -0.42 -19.51 -5.29
N LYS A 32 -0.20 -20.83 -5.48
CA LYS A 32 -1.06 -21.65 -6.34
C LYS A 32 -2.51 -21.70 -5.83
N ALA A 33 -2.70 -21.85 -4.53
CA ALA A 33 -4.03 -21.85 -3.91
C ALA A 33 -4.76 -20.51 -4.11
N LEU A 34 -4.03 -19.40 -4.21
CA LEU A 34 -4.57 -18.06 -4.52
C LEU A 34 -4.77 -17.81 -6.03
N GLY A 35 -4.60 -18.84 -6.89
CA GLY A 35 -4.71 -18.68 -8.34
C GLY A 35 -3.60 -17.83 -8.97
N ILE A 36 -2.47 -17.65 -8.25
CA ILE A 36 -1.31 -16.91 -8.74
C ILE A 36 -0.35 -17.93 -9.34
N ALA A 37 -0.13 -17.87 -10.66
CA ALA A 37 0.88 -18.68 -11.32
C ALA A 37 2.23 -18.35 -10.68
N GLY A 38 2.80 -19.31 -9.96
CA GLY A 38 3.90 -19.07 -9.05
C GLY A 38 5.25 -19.45 -9.60
N ASP A 39 6.25 -18.70 -9.23
CA ASP A 39 7.63 -19.15 -9.27
C ASP A 39 7.84 -20.28 -8.25
N SER A 40 8.80 -21.17 -8.54
CA SER A 40 9.23 -22.14 -7.53
C SER A 40 9.77 -21.45 -6.29
N ASP A 41 9.85 -22.17 -5.17
CA ASP A 41 10.40 -21.60 -3.92
C ASP A 41 11.86 -21.15 -4.10
N GLU A 42 12.65 -21.84 -4.94
CA GLU A 42 14.02 -21.44 -5.27
C GLU A 42 14.05 -20.09 -6.00
N LYS A 43 13.21 -19.91 -7.02
CA LYS A 43 13.12 -18.64 -7.76
C LYS A 43 12.64 -17.50 -6.86
N ARG A 44 11.67 -17.78 -5.99
CA ARG A 44 11.17 -16.80 -5.02
C ARG A 44 12.27 -16.38 -4.05
N ARG A 45 13.04 -17.35 -3.49
CA ARG A 45 14.17 -17.05 -2.61
C ARG A 45 15.24 -16.22 -3.34
N ALA A 46 15.63 -16.63 -4.53
CA ALA A 46 16.58 -15.87 -5.34
C ALA A 46 16.12 -14.43 -5.63
N ALA A 47 14.83 -14.23 -5.89
CA ALA A 47 14.28 -12.89 -6.10
C ALA A 47 14.36 -12.02 -4.83
N VAL A 48 14.16 -12.60 -3.64
CA VAL A 48 14.33 -11.88 -2.36
C VAL A 48 15.81 -11.53 -2.14
N ASP A 49 16.74 -12.45 -2.39
CA ASP A 49 18.18 -12.19 -2.22
C ASP A 49 18.67 -11.07 -3.17
N ILE A 50 18.20 -11.08 -4.42
CA ILE A 50 18.47 -10.00 -5.39
C ILE A 50 17.87 -8.69 -4.88
N GLY A 51 16.64 -8.73 -4.38
CA GLY A 51 15.96 -7.55 -3.84
C GLY A 51 16.66 -6.97 -2.62
N ILE A 52 17.11 -7.81 -1.69
CA ILE A 52 17.94 -7.38 -0.54
C ILE A 52 19.21 -6.66 -1.04
N SER A 53 19.91 -7.27 -1.99
CA SER A 53 21.12 -6.67 -2.58
C SER A 53 20.82 -5.30 -3.20
N ARG A 54 19.67 -5.15 -3.90
CA ARG A 54 19.24 -3.88 -4.48
C ARG A 54 18.92 -2.83 -3.41
N LEU A 55 18.19 -3.20 -2.34
CA LEU A 55 17.91 -2.30 -1.23
C LEU A 55 19.21 -1.78 -0.60
N LEU A 56 20.18 -2.66 -0.40
CA LEU A 56 21.49 -2.30 0.18
C LEU A 56 22.31 -1.35 -0.69
N GLN A 57 22.12 -1.35 -2.02
CA GLN A 57 22.72 -0.36 -2.91
C GLN A 57 22.18 1.06 -2.68
N MET A 58 21.01 1.19 -2.08
CA MET A 58 20.40 2.48 -1.71
C MET A 58 20.74 2.89 -0.27
N GLN A 59 21.49 2.05 0.49
CA GLN A 59 21.94 2.39 1.83
C GLN A 59 23.06 3.41 1.77
N ARG A 60 22.88 4.51 2.50
CA ARG A 60 23.85 5.59 2.63
C ARG A 60 24.95 5.22 3.61
N ASP A 61 26.07 5.93 3.52
CA ASP A 61 27.22 5.72 4.41
C ASP A 61 26.87 6.00 5.90
N ASN A 62 25.83 6.79 6.16
CA ASN A 62 25.33 7.05 7.51
C ASN A 62 24.36 5.98 8.06
N GLY A 63 24.10 4.91 7.28
CA GLY A 63 23.19 3.82 7.63
C GLY A 63 21.73 4.01 7.24
N GLY A 64 21.29 5.24 6.90
CA GLY A 64 19.96 5.51 6.35
C GLY A 64 19.82 5.05 4.91
N PHE A 65 18.63 5.18 4.34
CA PHE A 65 18.38 4.81 2.95
C PHE A 65 17.89 6.01 2.14
N ALA A 66 18.21 6.03 0.86
CA ALA A 66 17.74 7.00 -0.12
C ALA A 66 16.84 6.34 -1.15
N LEU A 67 16.01 7.12 -1.86
CA LEU A 67 14.92 6.60 -2.70
C LEU A 67 15.41 5.81 -3.92
N TRP A 68 16.50 6.25 -4.56
CA TRP A 68 16.97 5.70 -5.83
C TRP A 68 18.41 5.15 -5.79
N ASP A 69 19.29 5.85 -5.12
CA ASP A 69 20.71 5.49 -4.96
C ASP A 69 21.28 6.11 -3.67
N LYS A 70 22.38 5.59 -3.17
CA LYS A 70 22.96 5.97 -1.88
C LYS A 70 23.38 7.45 -1.75
N ASN A 71 23.52 8.17 -2.86
CA ASN A 71 23.94 9.58 -2.86
C ASN A 71 22.73 10.52 -2.78
N GLY A 72 21.51 10.00 -2.99
CA GLY A 72 20.29 10.77 -2.88
C GLY A 72 20.01 11.25 -1.45
N PRO A 73 19.00 12.09 -1.26
CA PRO A 73 18.57 12.51 0.07
C PRO A 73 18.04 11.32 0.87
N GLU A 74 18.24 11.38 2.18
CA GLU A 74 17.76 10.35 3.10
C GLU A 74 16.24 10.37 3.22
N GLU A 75 15.63 9.18 3.15
CA GLU A 75 14.21 8.93 3.35
C GLU A 75 13.99 8.33 4.74
N TYR A 76 13.65 9.17 5.70
CA TYR A 76 13.65 8.80 7.12
C TYR A 76 12.61 7.73 7.45
N TRP A 77 11.36 7.89 6.98
CA TRP A 77 10.32 6.91 7.21
C TRP A 77 10.61 5.59 6.48
N LEU A 78 11.06 5.68 5.22
CA LEU A 78 11.44 4.50 4.45
C LEU A 78 12.66 3.79 5.01
N THR A 79 13.57 4.49 5.69
CA THR A 79 14.69 3.84 6.39
C THR A 79 14.18 2.87 7.45
N ALA A 80 13.19 3.27 8.26
CA ALA A 80 12.55 2.38 9.22
C ALA A 80 11.78 1.23 8.53
N TYR A 81 11.07 1.52 7.44
CA TYR A 81 10.31 0.55 6.67
C TYR A 81 11.19 -0.54 6.03
N VAL A 82 12.28 -0.13 5.38
CA VAL A 82 13.24 -1.08 4.79
C VAL A 82 13.95 -1.88 5.87
N MET A 83 14.28 -1.26 6.99
CA MET A 83 14.90 -1.96 8.10
C MET A 83 13.95 -2.99 8.73
N ASP A 84 12.64 -2.71 8.83
CA ASP A 84 11.63 -3.70 9.22
C ASP A 84 11.63 -4.89 8.26
N PHE A 85 11.67 -4.62 6.95
CA PHE A 85 11.79 -5.68 5.94
C PHE A 85 13.07 -6.53 6.14
N LEU A 86 14.23 -5.90 6.31
CA LEU A 86 15.50 -6.60 6.46
C LEU A 86 15.55 -7.45 7.74
N VAL A 87 15.03 -6.94 8.85
CA VAL A 87 14.90 -7.70 10.10
C VAL A 87 14.01 -8.94 9.91
N ARG A 88 12.85 -8.74 9.31
CA ARG A 88 11.92 -9.84 9.00
C ARG A 88 12.49 -10.84 8.00
N ALA A 89 13.24 -10.38 7.01
CA ALA A 89 13.94 -11.27 6.08
C ALA A 89 14.96 -12.18 6.83
N GLY A 90 15.73 -11.60 7.74
CA GLY A 90 16.63 -12.37 8.62
C GLY A 90 15.88 -13.40 9.47
N GLU A 91 14.73 -13.03 10.05
CA GLU A 91 13.84 -13.95 10.81
C GLU A 91 13.31 -15.11 9.94
N GLN A 92 13.12 -14.88 8.64
CA GLN A 92 12.70 -15.90 7.66
C GLN A 92 13.88 -16.68 7.05
N GLY A 93 15.10 -16.48 7.57
CA GLY A 93 16.29 -17.23 7.16
C GLY A 93 16.93 -16.77 5.86
N TYR A 94 16.69 -15.51 5.45
CA TYR A 94 17.45 -14.89 4.38
C TYR A 94 18.76 -14.28 4.90
N SER A 95 19.79 -14.26 4.06
CA SER A 95 21.08 -13.68 4.41
C SER A 95 21.05 -12.17 4.28
N VAL A 96 21.10 -11.46 5.42
CA VAL A 96 21.23 -10.01 5.47
C VAL A 96 22.58 -9.66 6.10
N PRO A 97 23.44 -8.86 5.43
CA PRO A 97 24.77 -8.51 5.97
C PRO A 97 24.66 -7.80 7.32
N ALA A 98 25.37 -8.32 8.32
CA ALA A 98 25.32 -7.81 9.70
C ALA A 98 25.75 -6.34 9.80
N ASP A 99 26.75 -5.93 9.03
CA ASP A 99 27.23 -4.54 9.04
C ASP A 99 26.18 -3.58 8.52
N ALA A 100 25.44 -3.96 7.47
CA ALA A 100 24.34 -3.15 6.95
C ALA A 100 23.22 -2.98 7.98
N VAL A 101 22.86 -4.07 8.66
CA VAL A 101 21.87 -4.07 9.75
C VAL A 101 22.35 -3.19 10.91
N ASN A 102 23.62 -3.31 11.32
CA ASN A 102 24.16 -2.54 12.43
C ASN A 102 24.22 -1.04 12.10
N ASN A 103 24.63 -0.68 10.87
CA ASN A 103 24.65 0.71 10.43
C ASN A 103 23.22 1.32 10.44
N ALA A 104 22.24 0.59 9.91
CA ALA A 104 20.86 1.03 9.93
C ALA A 104 20.31 1.13 11.36
N ASN A 105 20.58 0.17 12.25
CA ASN A 105 20.18 0.25 13.66
C ASN A 105 20.77 1.49 14.36
N ASN A 106 22.04 1.79 14.13
CA ASN A 106 22.67 2.99 14.66
C ASN A 106 21.97 4.25 14.14
N ARG A 107 21.54 4.24 12.86
CA ARG A 107 20.81 5.37 12.28
C ARG A 107 19.42 5.51 12.91
N LEU A 108 18.67 4.43 13.10
CA LEU A 108 17.38 4.43 13.79
C LEU A 108 17.50 4.90 15.24
N LEU A 109 18.55 4.51 15.97
CA LEU A 109 18.84 5.02 17.32
C LEU A 109 19.03 6.53 17.32
N ARG A 110 19.71 7.09 16.31
CA ARG A 110 19.84 8.56 16.17
C ARG A 110 18.51 9.24 15.95
N TYR A 111 17.56 8.63 15.22
CA TYR A 111 16.22 9.19 15.04
C TYR A 111 15.46 9.29 16.38
N LEU A 112 15.65 8.30 17.27
CA LEU A 112 15.03 8.35 18.60
C LEU A 112 15.64 9.44 19.49
N GLN A 113 16.97 9.60 19.45
CA GLN A 113 17.73 10.46 20.36
C GLN A 113 17.79 11.92 19.93
N ASP A 114 17.81 12.19 18.62
CA ASP A 114 17.98 13.51 18.04
C ASP A 114 17.03 13.74 16.86
N PRO A 115 15.73 14.00 17.12
CA PRO A 115 14.78 14.27 16.05
C PRO A 115 15.08 15.60 15.31
N GLY A 116 15.92 16.47 15.87
CA GLY A 116 16.35 17.71 15.25
C GLY A 116 17.12 17.52 13.96
N MET A 117 17.86 16.41 13.84
CA MET A 117 18.63 16.06 12.65
C MET A 117 17.78 15.72 11.41
N MET A 118 16.50 15.40 11.59
CA MET A 118 15.64 15.00 10.48
C MET A 118 15.10 16.22 9.72
N SER A 119 15.52 16.37 8.47
CA SER A 119 14.97 17.36 7.52
C SER A 119 13.84 16.72 6.72
N ILE A 120 12.62 16.79 7.26
CA ILE A 120 11.45 16.19 6.60
C ILE A 120 11.05 17.07 5.42
N ARG A 121 10.82 16.41 4.28
CA ARG A 121 10.29 17.01 3.05
C ARG A 121 8.81 16.64 2.91
N TYR A 122 8.09 17.41 2.13
CA TYR A 122 6.70 17.11 1.76
C TYR A 122 5.76 16.90 2.97
N SER A 123 5.92 17.71 4.01
CA SER A 123 5.05 17.67 5.19
C SER A 123 4.71 19.08 5.65
N ASP A 124 3.44 19.35 5.88
CA ASP A 124 2.97 20.60 6.47
C ASP A 124 3.16 20.63 7.99
N ASP A 125 3.24 19.44 8.62
CA ASP A 125 3.53 19.28 10.04
C ASP A 125 4.77 18.40 10.26
N THR A 126 5.93 19.05 10.34
CA THR A 126 7.20 18.34 10.54
C THR A 126 7.29 17.62 11.87
N GLN A 127 6.58 18.05 12.91
CA GLN A 127 6.58 17.38 14.21
C GLN A 127 5.80 16.07 14.15
N ALA A 128 4.64 16.05 13.51
CA ALA A 128 3.87 14.84 13.29
C ALA A 128 4.67 13.82 12.45
N SER A 129 5.34 14.28 11.41
CA SER A 129 6.15 13.42 10.56
C SER A 129 7.37 12.86 11.30
N LYS A 130 8.07 13.66 12.11
CA LYS A 130 9.16 13.19 12.97
C LYS A 130 8.68 12.17 13.99
N PHE A 131 7.50 12.39 14.58
CA PHE A 131 6.90 11.44 15.50
C PHE A 131 6.62 10.09 14.80
N ALA A 132 6.08 10.10 13.59
CA ALA A 132 5.84 8.88 12.81
C ALA A 132 7.14 8.11 12.52
N VAL A 133 8.21 8.81 12.14
CA VAL A 133 9.54 8.19 11.93
C VAL A 133 10.07 7.59 13.23
N GLN A 134 10.01 8.32 14.35
CA GLN A 134 10.48 7.84 15.65
C GLN A 134 9.69 6.63 16.14
N ALA A 135 8.38 6.64 15.98
CA ALA A 135 7.52 5.53 16.39
C ALA A 135 7.82 4.24 15.60
N TYR A 136 8.03 4.37 14.29
CA TYR A 136 8.39 3.21 13.48
C TYR A 136 9.81 2.71 13.78
N ALA A 137 10.78 3.59 13.88
CA ALA A 137 12.14 3.24 14.29
C ALA A 137 12.16 2.56 15.67
N ALA A 138 11.35 3.04 16.61
CA ALA A 138 11.18 2.43 17.93
C ALA A 138 10.68 0.99 17.84
N LEU A 139 9.66 0.72 17.02
CA LEU A 139 9.15 -0.64 16.81
C LEU A 139 10.22 -1.56 16.24
N VAL A 140 10.92 -1.13 15.19
CA VAL A 140 11.96 -1.93 14.51
C VAL A 140 13.12 -2.27 15.47
N LEU A 141 13.54 -1.30 16.27
CA LEU A 141 14.58 -1.51 17.27
C LEU A 141 14.08 -2.41 18.43
N ALA A 142 12.84 -2.20 18.91
CA ALA A 142 12.25 -2.99 19.99
C ALA A 142 12.06 -4.46 19.57
N ARG A 143 11.72 -4.71 18.31
CA ARG A 143 11.66 -6.08 17.75
C ARG A 143 12.98 -6.83 17.90
N GLN A 144 14.10 -6.12 17.83
CA GLN A 144 15.46 -6.63 18.02
C GLN A 144 15.96 -6.52 19.48
N GLN A 145 15.13 -6.08 20.42
CA GLN A 145 15.49 -5.79 21.81
C GLN A 145 16.59 -4.71 21.95
N LYS A 146 16.62 -3.75 21.01
CA LYS A 146 17.63 -2.68 20.93
C LYS A 146 17.09 -1.28 21.22
N ALA A 147 15.79 -1.12 21.45
CA ALA A 147 15.20 0.18 21.71
C ALA A 147 15.45 0.63 23.16
N PRO A 148 16.06 1.81 23.41
CA PRO A 148 16.24 2.35 24.76
C PRO A 148 14.88 2.74 25.36
N LEU A 149 14.48 2.13 26.45
CA LEU A 149 13.18 2.39 27.08
C LEU A 149 12.98 3.85 27.48
N GLY A 150 14.05 4.53 27.92
CA GLY A 150 14.01 5.96 28.23
C GLY A 150 13.57 6.81 27.03
N ALA A 151 14.19 6.57 25.85
CA ALA A 151 13.81 7.25 24.63
C ALA A 151 12.36 6.96 24.18
N LEU A 152 11.87 5.73 24.39
CA LEU A 152 10.47 5.41 24.09
C LEU A 152 9.49 6.19 24.95
N ARG A 153 9.82 6.38 26.24
CA ARG A 153 9.02 7.18 27.17
C ARG A 153 9.01 8.66 26.79
N GLU A 154 10.15 9.20 26.43
CA GLU A 154 10.26 10.58 25.94
C GLU A 154 9.46 10.81 24.64
N ILE A 155 9.41 9.82 23.73
CA ILE A 155 8.56 9.90 22.54
C ILE A 155 7.08 9.83 22.96
N TRP A 156 6.73 8.95 23.90
CA TRP A 156 5.37 8.87 24.43
C TRP A 156 4.88 10.18 25.06
N ASP A 157 5.73 10.89 25.78
CA ASP A 157 5.37 12.20 26.37
C ASP A 157 4.95 13.24 25.30
N ARG A 158 5.29 13.00 24.03
CA ARG A 158 4.90 13.80 22.88
C ARG A 158 3.82 13.16 22.00
N HIS A 159 3.07 12.18 22.51
CA HIS A 159 2.05 11.43 21.75
C HIS A 159 0.98 12.31 21.08
N ALA A 160 0.70 13.51 21.60
CA ALA A 160 -0.21 14.48 20.99
C ALA A 160 0.25 14.97 19.60
N GLN A 161 1.51 14.75 19.22
CA GLN A 161 2.03 15.08 17.89
C GLN A 161 1.60 14.04 16.82
N ALA A 162 1.07 12.88 17.21
CA ALA A 162 0.64 11.87 16.27
C ALA A 162 -0.49 12.38 15.37
N ALA A 163 -0.32 12.23 14.07
CA ALA A 163 -1.32 12.61 13.07
C ALA A 163 -2.17 11.43 12.59
N SER A 164 -1.92 10.23 13.09
CA SER A 164 -2.73 9.03 12.83
C SER A 164 -2.52 7.97 13.92
N GLY A 165 -3.36 6.93 13.91
CA GLY A 165 -3.27 5.84 14.88
C GLY A 165 -2.05 4.95 14.70
N LEU A 166 -1.55 4.77 13.48
CA LEU A 166 -0.45 3.83 13.23
C LEU A 166 0.84 4.16 14.01
N PRO A 167 1.36 5.39 14.04
CA PRO A 167 2.53 5.71 14.87
C PRO A 167 2.31 5.42 16.36
N LEU A 168 1.12 5.67 16.88
CA LEU A 168 0.78 5.36 18.28
C LEU A 168 0.77 3.84 18.52
N MET A 169 0.22 3.07 17.58
CA MET A 169 0.25 1.60 17.62
C MET A 169 1.68 1.07 17.61
N GLN A 170 2.52 1.59 16.71
CA GLN A 170 3.93 1.20 16.60
C GLN A 170 4.70 1.50 17.89
N LEU A 171 4.54 2.69 18.45
CA LEU A 171 5.15 3.07 19.73
C LEU A 171 4.62 2.21 20.88
N GLY A 172 3.31 1.94 20.92
CA GLY A 172 2.68 1.09 21.91
C GLY A 172 3.25 -0.34 21.89
N MET A 173 3.46 -0.89 20.70
CA MET A 173 4.12 -2.21 20.56
C MET A 173 5.58 -2.16 21.00
N ALA A 174 6.32 -1.09 20.66
CA ALA A 174 7.69 -0.92 21.11
C ALA A 174 7.80 -0.87 22.64
N LEU A 175 6.94 -0.06 23.28
CA LEU A 175 6.85 0.02 24.75
C LEU A 175 6.56 -1.36 25.39
N ARG A 176 5.64 -2.13 24.80
CA ARG A 176 5.30 -3.47 25.26
C ARG A 176 6.49 -4.41 25.16
N LEU A 177 7.16 -4.44 24.03
CA LEU A 177 8.33 -5.31 23.79
C LEU A 177 9.49 -4.98 24.72
N MET A 178 9.60 -3.73 25.14
CA MET A 178 10.63 -3.26 26.07
C MET A 178 10.17 -3.22 27.54
N GLY A 179 8.98 -3.77 27.85
CA GLY A 179 8.52 -4.02 29.22
C GLY A 179 7.71 -2.88 29.87
N ASP A 180 7.29 -1.84 29.14
CA ASP A 180 6.40 -0.78 29.67
C ASP A 180 4.94 -1.04 29.31
N ALA A 181 4.33 -2.03 29.95
CA ALA A 181 2.97 -2.44 29.68
C ALA A 181 1.91 -1.33 29.93
N PRO A 182 2.01 -0.48 30.99
CA PRO A 182 1.01 0.56 31.20
C PRO A 182 0.95 1.59 30.08
N ARG A 183 2.11 2.12 29.64
CA ARG A 183 2.16 3.08 28.52
C ARG A 183 1.79 2.43 27.19
N SER A 184 2.18 1.17 27.01
CA SER A 184 1.76 0.38 25.85
C SER A 184 0.23 0.35 25.74
N GLN A 185 -0.49 -0.01 26.80
CA GLN A 185 -1.95 -0.08 26.75
C GLN A 185 -2.57 1.27 26.42
N GLN A 186 -2.09 2.35 27.04
CA GLN A 186 -2.56 3.71 26.73
C GLN A 186 -2.33 4.06 25.26
N ALA A 187 -1.18 3.72 24.69
CA ALA A 187 -0.84 3.99 23.31
C ALA A 187 -1.71 3.20 22.33
N LEU A 188 -1.98 1.93 22.61
CA LEU A 188 -2.85 1.09 21.78
C LEU A 188 -4.30 1.59 21.81
N ASP A 189 -4.81 1.92 23.00
CA ASP A 189 -6.18 2.46 23.14
C ASP A 189 -6.36 3.81 22.41
N LEU A 190 -5.33 4.65 22.44
CA LEU A 190 -5.34 5.93 21.75
C LEU A 190 -5.21 5.74 20.23
N ALA A 191 -4.39 4.79 19.78
CA ALA A 191 -4.19 4.48 18.37
C ALA A 191 -5.50 4.13 17.67
N LEU A 192 -6.33 3.30 18.30
CA LEU A 192 -7.63 2.88 17.77
C LEU A 192 -8.67 4.01 17.67
N LYS A 193 -8.46 5.11 18.38
CA LYS A 193 -9.34 6.29 18.43
C LYS A 193 -8.84 7.46 17.60
N THR A 194 -7.63 7.37 17.05
CA THR A 194 -6.99 8.47 16.33
C THR A 194 -7.08 8.23 14.82
N PRO A 195 -8.01 8.89 14.12
CA PRO A 195 -8.09 8.82 12.66
C PRO A 195 -6.87 9.50 12.03
N ARG A 196 -6.59 9.16 10.77
CA ARG A 196 -5.53 9.81 10.02
C ARG A 196 -5.92 11.23 9.62
N ASN A 197 -5.00 12.16 9.81
CA ASN A 197 -5.10 13.53 9.34
C ASN A 197 -4.12 13.75 8.18
N ASP A 198 -4.61 13.59 6.94
CA ASP A 198 -3.81 13.71 5.74
C ASP A 198 -3.22 15.10 5.52
N SER A 199 -3.87 16.16 6.04
CA SER A 199 -3.33 17.52 5.97
C SER A 199 -2.03 17.71 6.76
N LYS A 200 -1.74 16.82 7.71
CA LYS A 200 -0.51 16.86 8.51
C LYS A 200 0.60 15.96 8.00
N THR A 201 0.25 14.91 7.27
CA THR A 201 1.21 13.85 6.93
C THR A 201 1.56 13.78 5.46
N TRP A 202 0.82 14.48 4.62
CA TRP A 202 0.88 14.39 3.16
C TRP A 202 2.24 13.92 2.62
N MET A 203 2.25 12.76 1.97
CA MET A 203 3.41 12.04 1.41
C MET A 203 4.60 11.75 2.36
N ALA A 204 4.68 12.32 3.55
CA ALA A 204 5.86 12.18 4.43
C ALA A 204 6.05 10.75 4.96
N ASP A 205 4.98 9.95 5.02
CA ASP A 205 4.98 8.56 5.48
C ASP A 205 4.39 7.58 4.45
N TYR A 206 4.20 8.02 3.21
CA TYR A 206 3.67 7.20 2.09
C TYR A 206 2.32 6.53 2.39
N GLY A 207 1.54 7.07 3.32
CA GLY A 207 0.38 6.39 3.91
C GLY A 207 -0.98 6.90 3.48
N SER A 208 -1.98 6.12 3.89
CA SER A 208 -3.41 6.41 3.81
C SER A 208 -4.12 5.82 5.02
N GLN A 209 -5.39 6.17 5.25
CA GLN A 209 -6.18 5.55 6.31
C GLN A 209 -6.31 4.03 6.12
N LEU A 210 -6.43 3.57 4.87
CA LEU A 210 -6.47 2.15 4.53
C LEU A 210 -5.17 1.44 4.93
N ARG A 211 -4.00 2.00 4.52
CA ARG A 211 -2.68 1.47 4.88
C ARG A 211 -2.50 1.42 6.39
N ASP A 212 -2.87 2.48 7.10
CA ASP A 212 -2.72 2.57 8.56
C ASP A 212 -3.57 1.51 9.27
N ASN A 213 -4.84 1.38 8.91
CA ASN A 213 -5.72 0.36 9.47
C ASN A 213 -5.21 -1.07 9.22
N ALA A 214 -4.70 -1.33 8.01
CA ALA A 214 -4.17 -2.65 7.66
C ALA A 214 -2.90 -3.00 8.46
N LEU A 215 -1.96 -2.05 8.62
CA LEU A 215 -0.76 -2.28 9.43
C LEU A 215 -1.07 -2.38 10.92
N MET A 216 -2.04 -1.61 11.43
CA MET A 216 -2.50 -1.75 12.82
C MET A 216 -3.10 -3.15 13.05
N LEU A 217 -3.96 -3.63 12.15
CA LEU A 217 -4.50 -4.99 12.22
C LEU A 217 -3.37 -6.03 12.20
N SER A 218 -2.44 -5.92 11.25
CA SER A 218 -1.29 -6.83 11.15
C SER A 218 -0.47 -6.89 12.43
N LEU A 219 -0.23 -5.75 13.10
CA LEU A 219 0.49 -5.71 14.37
C LEU A 219 -0.30 -6.37 15.50
N LEU A 220 -1.60 -6.09 15.62
CA LEU A 220 -2.46 -6.70 16.63
C LEU A 220 -2.53 -8.22 16.48
N GLU A 221 -2.62 -8.71 15.24
CA GLU A 221 -2.62 -10.14 14.94
C GLU A 221 -1.27 -10.80 15.24
N GLU A 222 -0.17 -10.18 14.85
CA GLU A 222 1.18 -10.69 15.06
C GLU A 222 1.48 -10.87 16.55
N TYR A 223 1.04 -9.94 17.38
CA TYR A 223 1.23 -9.99 18.83
C TYR A 223 0.05 -10.56 19.61
N LYS A 224 -1.01 -11.01 18.93
CA LYS A 224 -2.22 -11.62 19.51
C LYS A 224 -2.89 -10.73 20.57
N LEU A 225 -3.10 -9.47 20.22
CA LEU A 225 -3.64 -8.45 21.11
C LEU A 225 -5.01 -7.96 20.64
N LEU A 226 -5.87 -7.58 21.59
CA LEU A 226 -7.13 -6.87 21.38
C LEU A 226 -8.03 -7.50 20.28
N PRO A 227 -8.51 -8.73 20.42
CA PRO A 227 -9.27 -9.45 19.38
C PRO A 227 -10.51 -8.69 18.90
N ASP A 228 -11.21 -7.95 19.76
CA ASP A 228 -12.37 -7.13 19.36
C ASP A 228 -11.98 -5.98 18.46
N ALA A 229 -10.83 -5.35 18.71
CA ALA A 229 -10.29 -4.32 17.84
C ALA A 229 -9.83 -4.90 16.48
N GLN A 230 -9.29 -6.12 16.46
CA GLN A 230 -8.95 -6.81 15.20
C GLN A 230 -10.20 -7.00 14.35
N ASN A 231 -11.32 -7.46 14.91
CA ASN A 231 -12.59 -7.63 14.19
C ASN A 231 -13.12 -6.29 13.65
N THR A 232 -13.02 -5.24 14.45
CA THR A 232 -13.46 -3.89 14.05
C THR A 232 -12.61 -3.37 12.85
N LEU A 233 -11.30 -3.49 12.92
CA LEU A 233 -10.40 -3.09 11.84
C LEU A 233 -10.61 -3.94 10.58
N LEU A 234 -10.82 -5.25 10.74
CA LEU A 234 -11.07 -6.14 9.61
C LEU A 234 -12.36 -5.77 8.85
N ASN A 235 -13.43 -5.45 9.56
CA ASN A 235 -14.68 -5.00 8.95
C ASN A 235 -14.48 -3.67 8.20
N ALA A 236 -13.82 -2.70 8.82
CA ALA A 236 -13.51 -1.41 8.19
C ALA A 236 -12.63 -1.58 6.93
N LEU A 237 -11.65 -2.47 6.98
CA LEU A 237 -10.77 -2.77 5.85
C LEU A 237 -11.51 -3.44 4.70
N SER A 238 -12.44 -4.36 4.98
CA SER A 238 -13.24 -5.00 3.93
C SER A 238 -14.06 -3.96 3.16
N GLU A 239 -14.71 -3.02 3.85
CA GLU A 239 -15.47 -1.95 3.20
C GLU A 239 -14.59 -1.00 2.40
N GLN A 240 -13.47 -0.57 2.97
CA GLN A 240 -12.53 0.36 2.31
C GLN A 240 -11.84 -0.24 1.10
N ALA A 241 -11.35 -1.48 1.19
CA ALA A 241 -10.63 -2.15 0.11
C ALA A 241 -11.51 -2.40 -1.13
N PHE A 242 -12.81 -2.62 -0.95
CA PHE A 242 -13.75 -2.81 -2.05
C PHE A 242 -14.20 -1.49 -2.71
N SER A 243 -14.13 -0.38 -1.99
CA SER A 243 -14.51 0.93 -2.53
C SER A 243 -13.44 1.59 -3.39
N GLN A 244 -12.18 1.16 -3.30
CA GLN A 244 -11.05 1.75 -4.02
C GLN A 244 -10.78 1.03 -5.34
N ARG A 245 -10.61 1.82 -6.39
CA ARG A 245 -10.28 1.32 -7.75
C ARG A 245 -8.80 1.01 -7.93
N TRP A 246 -7.93 1.72 -7.22
CA TRP A 246 -6.48 1.62 -7.31
C TRP A 246 -5.89 1.64 -5.91
N LEU A 247 -4.91 0.78 -5.67
CA LEU A 247 -4.16 0.73 -4.43
C LEU A 247 -2.71 1.10 -4.69
N SER A 248 -2.13 1.87 -3.78
CA SER A 248 -0.68 2.11 -3.78
C SER A 248 0.07 0.82 -3.42
N THR A 249 1.38 0.80 -3.65
CA THR A 249 2.24 -0.32 -3.23
C THR A 249 2.26 -0.48 -1.71
N GLN A 250 2.18 0.62 -0.96
CA GLN A 250 2.04 0.59 0.50
C GLN A 250 0.73 -0.03 0.95
N GLU A 251 -0.39 0.37 0.36
CA GLU A 251 -1.71 -0.19 0.67
C GLU A 251 -1.78 -1.68 0.33
N SER A 252 -1.29 -2.06 -0.85
CA SER A 252 -1.26 -3.45 -1.30
C SER A 252 -0.42 -4.34 -0.38
N ASN A 253 0.75 -3.87 0.06
CA ASN A 253 1.58 -4.58 1.02
C ASN A 253 0.93 -4.65 2.41
N ALA A 254 0.37 -3.55 2.90
CA ALA A 254 -0.29 -3.51 4.20
C ALA A 254 -1.49 -4.47 4.26
N LEU A 255 -2.33 -4.49 3.21
CA LEU A 255 -3.43 -5.44 3.10
C LEU A 255 -2.97 -6.90 3.02
N PHE A 256 -1.84 -7.16 2.34
CA PHE A 256 -1.23 -8.48 2.35
C PHE A 256 -0.81 -8.89 3.77
N LEU A 257 -0.12 -8.01 4.49
CA LEU A 257 0.35 -8.28 5.85
C LEU A 257 -0.82 -8.51 6.82
N ALA A 258 -1.90 -7.73 6.73
CA ALA A 258 -3.11 -7.92 7.49
C ALA A 258 -3.84 -9.24 7.13
N GLY A 259 -3.93 -9.57 5.84
CA GLY A 259 -4.58 -10.80 5.39
C GLY A 259 -3.80 -12.08 5.64
N ARG A 260 -2.52 -11.97 5.97
CA ARG A 260 -1.62 -13.11 6.19
C ARG A 260 -2.11 -14.05 7.29
N SER A 261 -2.55 -13.49 8.39
CA SER A 261 -3.02 -14.25 9.56
C SER A 261 -4.41 -14.83 9.37
N LEU A 262 -5.22 -14.24 8.48
CA LEU A 262 -6.55 -14.78 8.17
C LEU A 262 -6.48 -16.15 7.50
N GLN A 263 -5.39 -16.45 6.78
CA GLN A 263 -5.17 -17.77 6.19
C GLN A 263 -5.01 -18.88 7.21
N THR A 264 -4.56 -18.57 8.44
CA THR A 264 -4.40 -19.53 9.53
C THR A 264 -5.67 -19.74 10.34
N LEU A 265 -6.67 -18.86 10.18
CA LEU A 265 -7.97 -18.94 10.86
C LEU A 265 -8.99 -19.77 10.08
N SER A 266 -8.69 -20.18 8.85
CA SER A 266 -9.58 -20.99 8.03
C SER A 266 -9.58 -22.44 8.50
N GLY A 267 -10.44 -22.75 9.46
CA GLY A 267 -11.00 -24.11 9.60
C GLY A 267 -11.70 -24.49 8.30
N ALA A 268 -12.03 -25.78 8.12
CA ALA A 268 -12.77 -26.25 6.95
C ALA A 268 -14.02 -25.38 6.74
N TRP A 269 -14.03 -24.61 5.63
CA TRP A 269 -15.19 -23.83 5.25
C TRP A 269 -16.21 -24.74 4.55
N GLN A 270 -17.50 -24.41 4.66
CA GLN A 270 -18.57 -25.07 3.92
C GLN A 270 -19.49 -24.02 3.33
N ALA A 271 -19.76 -24.12 2.04
CA ALA A 271 -20.67 -23.23 1.36
C ALA A 271 -21.46 -23.97 0.29
N LYS A 272 -22.69 -23.55 0.08
CA LYS A 272 -23.56 -23.97 -1.03
C LYS A 272 -23.68 -22.81 -2.01
N THR A 273 -23.58 -23.08 -3.29
CA THR A 273 -23.90 -22.12 -4.35
C THR A 273 -25.09 -22.58 -5.16
N SER A 274 -25.80 -21.65 -5.78
CA SER A 274 -26.90 -21.98 -6.69
C SER A 274 -26.45 -22.72 -7.98
N LEU A 275 -25.13 -22.75 -8.22
CA LEU A 275 -24.52 -23.38 -9.42
C LEU A 275 -23.91 -24.74 -9.11
N SER A 276 -23.77 -25.11 -7.85
CA SER A 276 -23.27 -26.43 -7.42
C SER A 276 -23.90 -26.82 -6.09
N ASP A 277 -24.22 -28.10 -5.93
CA ASP A 277 -24.98 -28.58 -4.77
C ASP A 277 -24.26 -28.41 -3.44
N THR A 278 -22.97 -28.59 -3.39
CA THR A 278 -22.15 -28.29 -2.19
C THR A 278 -20.69 -28.15 -2.58
N ALA A 279 -20.05 -27.09 -2.14
CA ALA A 279 -18.61 -26.98 -2.15
C ALA A 279 -18.11 -27.05 -0.70
N SER A 280 -17.29 -28.03 -0.39
CA SER A 280 -16.57 -28.10 0.86
C SER A 280 -15.07 -28.01 0.58
N GLY A 281 -14.36 -27.16 1.32
CA GLY A 281 -12.93 -27.01 1.16
C GLY A 281 -12.24 -27.15 2.52
N GLY A 282 -11.09 -27.80 2.52
CA GLY A 282 -10.17 -27.77 3.66
C GLY A 282 -9.45 -26.42 3.71
N ASP A 283 -8.14 -26.39 3.81
CA ASP A 283 -7.31 -25.18 3.92
C ASP A 283 -7.18 -24.36 2.62
N THR A 284 -7.99 -24.60 1.60
CA THR A 284 -7.88 -23.96 0.29
C THR A 284 -9.11 -23.13 -0.06
N SER A 285 -8.90 -22.04 -0.79
CA SER A 285 -10.00 -21.27 -1.39
C SER A 285 -10.58 -22.00 -2.60
N LEU A 286 -11.89 -21.89 -2.81
CA LEU A 286 -12.55 -22.27 -4.07
C LEU A 286 -12.61 -21.04 -4.98
N VAL A 287 -12.15 -21.20 -6.21
CA VAL A 287 -12.36 -20.23 -7.28
C VAL A 287 -13.30 -20.87 -8.30
N GLN A 288 -14.44 -20.24 -8.52
CA GLN A 288 -15.43 -20.68 -9.49
C GLN A 288 -15.66 -19.57 -10.52
N ASN A 289 -15.44 -19.89 -11.80
CA ASN A 289 -15.76 -18.98 -12.89
C ASN A 289 -17.21 -19.20 -13.30
N VAL A 290 -17.95 -18.10 -13.44
CA VAL A 290 -19.35 -18.11 -13.88
C VAL A 290 -19.52 -17.15 -15.06
N ASN A 291 -20.45 -17.47 -15.96
CA ASN A 291 -20.78 -16.57 -17.07
C ASN A 291 -21.68 -15.43 -16.58
N GLY A 292 -21.66 -14.28 -17.29
CA GLY A 292 -22.40 -13.09 -16.90
C GLY A 292 -23.92 -13.31 -16.79
N ASP A 293 -24.49 -14.17 -17.61
CA ASP A 293 -25.90 -14.58 -17.57
C ASP A 293 -26.28 -15.36 -16.31
N GLN A 294 -25.32 -16.06 -15.69
CA GLN A 294 -25.51 -16.81 -14.45
C GLN A 294 -25.34 -15.94 -13.19
N LEU A 295 -24.74 -14.75 -13.33
CA LEU A 295 -24.36 -13.91 -12.21
C LEU A 295 -25.56 -13.42 -11.41
N GLY A 296 -26.65 -13.06 -12.09
CA GLY A 296 -27.89 -12.58 -11.44
C GLY A 296 -28.61 -13.63 -10.60
N ALA A 297 -28.35 -14.92 -10.84
CA ALA A 297 -28.91 -16.03 -10.08
C ALA A 297 -27.92 -16.63 -9.06
N LEU A 298 -26.70 -16.11 -8.98
CA LEU A 298 -25.69 -16.62 -8.07
C LEU A 298 -26.04 -16.29 -6.61
N GLN A 299 -26.26 -17.34 -5.83
CA GLN A 299 -26.39 -17.25 -4.38
C GLN A 299 -25.31 -18.10 -3.72
N VAL A 300 -24.70 -17.56 -2.67
CA VAL A 300 -23.72 -18.26 -1.85
C VAL A 300 -24.25 -18.33 -0.43
N THR A 301 -24.39 -19.53 0.09
CA THR A 301 -24.88 -19.78 1.44
C THR A 301 -23.78 -20.43 2.27
N ASN A 302 -23.41 -19.81 3.40
CA ASN A 302 -22.52 -20.44 4.37
C ASN A 302 -23.28 -21.56 5.09
N THR A 303 -22.84 -22.79 4.93
CA THR A 303 -23.40 -23.98 5.59
C THR A 303 -22.50 -24.50 6.72
N GLY A 304 -21.36 -23.86 6.95
CA GLY A 304 -20.44 -24.16 8.04
C GLY A 304 -20.69 -23.31 9.28
N THR A 305 -19.92 -23.60 10.32
CA THR A 305 -19.97 -22.86 11.60
C THR A 305 -18.98 -21.69 11.68
N SER A 306 -18.00 -21.66 10.78
CA SER A 306 -16.99 -20.59 10.69
C SER A 306 -17.42 -19.50 9.73
N PRO A 307 -17.00 -18.24 9.93
CA PRO A 307 -17.23 -17.17 8.98
C PRO A 307 -16.70 -17.53 7.58
N LEU A 308 -17.48 -17.21 6.55
CA LEU A 308 -17.11 -17.41 5.15
C LEU A 308 -16.88 -16.06 4.48
N TRP A 309 -15.73 -15.91 3.84
CA TRP A 309 -15.41 -14.75 3.03
C TRP A 309 -15.62 -15.07 1.56
N VAL A 310 -16.42 -14.26 0.90
CA VAL A 310 -16.73 -14.42 -0.53
C VAL A 310 -16.27 -13.17 -1.26
N ARG A 311 -15.46 -13.37 -2.30
CA ARG A 311 -15.06 -12.31 -3.23
C ARG A 311 -15.68 -12.59 -4.58
N LEU A 312 -16.34 -11.59 -5.15
CA LEU A 312 -16.87 -11.62 -6.51
C LEU A 312 -16.09 -10.62 -7.37
N ASP A 313 -15.41 -11.13 -8.40
CA ASP A 313 -14.76 -10.31 -9.40
C ASP A 313 -15.55 -10.41 -10.70
N SER A 314 -16.03 -9.30 -11.22
CA SER A 314 -16.70 -9.21 -12.52
C SER A 314 -15.84 -8.45 -13.50
N THR A 315 -15.58 -9.04 -14.65
CA THR A 315 -14.86 -8.42 -15.76
C THR A 315 -15.68 -8.51 -17.03
N GLY A 316 -15.80 -7.41 -17.76
CA GLY A 316 -16.56 -7.36 -18.99
C GLY A 316 -16.59 -5.95 -19.58
N TYR A 317 -17.20 -5.84 -20.75
CA TYR A 317 -17.45 -4.56 -21.36
C TYR A 317 -18.85 -4.07 -20.94
N PRO A 318 -18.98 -2.83 -20.45
CA PRO A 318 -20.29 -2.29 -20.13
C PRO A 318 -21.13 -2.14 -21.43
N GLU A 319 -22.41 -2.42 -21.36
CA GLU A 319 -23.32 -2.27 -22.50
C GLU A 319 -23.47 -0.80 -22.92
N TYR A 320 -23.35 0.10 -21.97
CA TYR A 320 -23.42 1.54 -22.20
C TYR A 320 -22.16 2.24 -21.65
N ALA A 321 -21.77 3.33 -22.29
CA ALA A 321 -20.68 4.16 -21.77
C ALA A 321 -21.01 4.65 -20.35
N PRO A 322 -20.02 4.67 -19.43
CA PRO A 322 -20.23 5.22 -18.09
C PRO A 322 -20.78 6.64 -18.17
N GLN A 323 -21.75 6.97 -17.35
CA GLN A 323 -22.24 8.33 -17.25
C GLN A 323 -21.15 9.25 -16.71
N PRO A 324 -21.06 10.48 -17.23
CA PRO A 324 -20.12 11.46 -16.67
C PRO A 324 -20.36 11.64 -15.18
N ALA A 325 -19.30 11.60 -14.40
CA ALA A 325 -19.34 11.85 -12.97
C ALA A 325 -18.26 12.85 -12.59
N SER A 326 -18.62 13.81 -11.76
CA SER A 326 -17.68 14.76 -11.18
C SER A 326 -17.87 14.81 -9.66
N ASN A 327 -16.78 15.01 -8.96
CA ASN A 327 -16.78 15.22 -7.52
C ASN A 327 -16.05 16.54 -7.22
N VAL A 328 -14.81 16.46 -6.76
CA VAL A 328 -13.95 17.63 -6.49
C VAL A 328 -13.40 18.23 -7.79
N LEU A 329 -13.06 17.37 -8.75
CA LEU A 329 -12.59 17.75 -10.09
C LEU A 329 -13.68 17.52 -11.12
N GLN A 330 -13.84 18.49 -12.00
CA GLN A 330 -14.67 18.42 -13.20
C GLN A 330 -13.76 18.61 -14.40
N VAL A 331 -13.88 17.73 -15.39
CA VAL A 331 -13.15 17.81 -16.67
C VAL A 331 -14.17 17.82 -17.80
N GLU A 332 -14.12 18.86 -18.62
CA GLU A 332 -14.89 18.98 -19.86
C GLU A 332 -13.94 18.90 -21.05
N ARG A 333 -14.28 18.06 -22.02
CA ARG A 333 -13.48 17.89 -23.24
C ARG A 333 -14.20 18.52 -24.43
N HIS A 334 -13.50 19.38 -25.16
CA HIS A 334 -13.96 20.01 -26.37
C HIS A 334 -13.07 19.58 -27.54
N ILE A 335 -13.69 19.24 -28.66
CA ILE A 335 -13.00 18.96 -29.90
C ILE A 335 -13.20 20.19 -30.79
N LEU A 336 -12.10 20.79 -31.20
CA LEU A 336 -12.10 22.02 -32.02
C LEU A 336 -11.38 21.77 -33.34
N ALA A 337 -11.82 22.44 -34.37
CA ALA A 337 -11.04 22.62 -35.61
C ALA A 337 -9.83 23.53 -35.34
N THR A 338 -8.89 23.58 -36.26
CA THR A 338 -7.69 24.44 -36.18
C THR A 338 -7.98 25.94 -36.14
N ASP A 339 -9.18 26.35 -36.56
CA ASP A 339 -9.68 27.73 -36.46
C ASP A 339 -10.38 28.03 -35.11
N GLY A 340 -10.41 27.06 -34.18
CA GLY A 340 -11.06 27.18 -32.88
C GLY A 340 -12.57 26.90 -32.86
N SER A 341 -13.18 26.61 -34.01
CA SER A 341 -14.59 26.26 -34.06
C SER A 341 -14.86 24.85 -33.54
N THR A 342 -16.02 24.61 -32.91
CA THR A 342 -16.41 23.30 -32.41
C THR A 342 -16.53 22.28 -33.56
N LYS A 343 -15.94 21.11 -33.39
CA LYS A 343 -15.94 20.03 -34.37
C LYS A 343 -16.56 18.77 -33.82
N SER A 344 -17.41 18.10 -34.61
CA SER A 344 -17.95 16.80 -34.27
C SER A 344 -16.99 15.66 -34.69
N LEU A 345 -16.72 14.69 -33.80
CA LEU A 345 -15.92 13.51 -34.15
C LEU A 345 -16.50 12.72 -35.33
N SER A 346 -17.84 12.69 -35.46
CA SER A 346 -18.51 12.00 -36.56
C SER A 346 -18.30 12.63 -37.93
N SER A 347 -17.81 13.86 -37.99
CA SER A 347 -17.57 14.62 -39.26
C SER A 347 -16.10 14.64 -39.68
N LEU A 348 -15.21 13.96 -38.90
CA LEU A 348 -13.78 13.94 -39.19
C LEU A 348 -13.45 13.10 -40.42
N LYS A 349 -12.47 13.56 -41.16
CA LYS A 349 -11.89 12.86 -42.31
C LYS A 349 -10.48 12.39 -41.98
N SER A 350 -10.04 11.31 -42.64
CA SER A 350 -8.66 10.83 -42.50
C SER A 350 -7.65 11.95 -42.86
N GLY A 351 -6.67 12.15 -42.02
CA GLY A 351 -5.65 13.19 -42.14
C GLY A 351 -6.08 14.58 -41.68
N GLU A 352 -7.29 14.74 -41.17
CA GLU A 352 -7.76 16.02 -40.63
C GLU A 352 -7.19 16.26 -39.23
N LEU A 353 -6.69 17.47 -38.98
CA LEU A 353 -6.14 17.87 -37.69
C LEU A 353 -7.25 18.48 -36.82
N VAL A 354 -7.26 18.09 -35.55
CA VAL A 354 -8.17 18.66 -34.54
C VAL A 354 -7.40 19.00 -33.26
N LEU A 355 -7.92 19.98 -32.54
CA LEU A 355 -7.48 20.37 -31.23
C LEU A 355 -8.38 19.70 -30.16
N VAL A 356 -7.79 19.05 -29.18
CA VAL A 356 -8.48 18.61 -27.96
C VAL A 356 -8.21 19.65 -26.88
N TRP A 357 -9.26 20.32 -26.44
CA TRP A 357 -9.21 21.30 -25.36
C TRP A 357 -9.83 20.65 -24.09
N LEU A 358 -9.07 20.62 -23.01
CA LEU A 358 -9.54 20.11 -21.71
C LEU A 358 -9.74 21.31 -20.77
N ASP A 359 -10.97 21.53 -20.33
CA ASP A 359 -11.30 22.50 -19.30
C ASP A 359 -11.41 21.79 -17.95
N VAL A 360 -10.54 22.13 -17.01
CA VAL A 360 -10.44 21.48 -15.72
C VAL A 360 -10.80 22.46 -14.62
N LYS A 361 -11.83 22.11 -13.85
CA LYS A 361 -12.31 22.92 -12.71
C LYS A 361 -12.17 22.10 -11.42
N ALA A 362 -11.67 22.74 -10.38
CA ALA A 362 -11.57 22.17 -9.03
C ALA A 362 -12.38 23.02 -8.05
N SER A 363 -13.18 22.38 -7.19
CA SER A 363 -13.95 23.05 -6.13
C SER A 363 -13.11 23.35 -4.88
N GLN A 364 -11.95 22.72 -4.76
CA GLN A 364 -10.97 22.93 -3.69
C GLN A 364 -9.55 22.63 -4.20
N ASN A 365 -8.55 22.90 -3.38
CA ASN A 365 -7.18 22.53 -3.72
C ASN A 365 -7.05 20.99 -3.82
N VAL A 366 -6.57 20.51 -4.98
CA VAL A 366 -6.34 19.08 -5.26
C VAL A 366 -4.85 18.93 -5.59
N PRO A 367 -4.03 18.55 -4.60
CA PRO A 367 -2.62 18.30 -4.85
C PRO A 367 -2.44 17.06 -5.75
N ASP A 368 -1.41 17.09 -6.59
CA ASP A 368 -1.00 15.97 -7.45
C ASP A 368 -2.10 15.45 -8.40
N ALA A 369 -2.97 16.32 -8.85
CA ALA A 369 -4.00 15.95 -9.82
C ALA A 369 -3.38 15.52 -11.15
N LEU A 370 -3.81 14.38 -11.67
CA LEU A 370 -3.49 13.88 -13.00
C LEU A 370 -4.74 13.92 -13.87
N VAL A 371 -4.64 14.58 -15.00
CA VAL A 371 -5.69 14.56 -16.04
C VAL A 371 -5.25 13.61 -17.14
N VAL A 372 -6.08 12.59 -17.41
CA VAL A 372 -5.84 11.59 -18.45
C VAL A 372 -6.95 11.71 -19.49
N ASP A 373 -6.58 11.95 -20.73
CA ASP A 373 -7.50 11.91 -21.87
C ASP A 373 -7.23 10.67 -22.72
N LEU A 374 -8.26 9.82 -22.86
CA LEU A 374 -8.20 8.64 -23.71
C LEU A 374 -8.71 8.99 -25.09
N LEU A 375 -7.82 8.96 -26.07
CA LEU A 375 -8.17 9.25 -27.45
C LEU A 375 -9.09 8.15 -28.01
N PRO A 376 -10.17 8.52 -28.73
CA PRO A 376 -10.97 7.56 -29.47
C PRO A 376 -10.14 6.82 -30.52
N ALA A 377 -10.52 5.58 -30.80
CA ALA A 377 -9.90 4.80 -31.88
C ALA A 377 -9.97 5.56 -33.20
N GLY A 378 -8.86 5.67 -33.89
CA GLY A 378 -8.71 6.42 -35.13
C GLY A 378 -8.17 7.84 -35.01
N LEU A 379 -7.96 8.31 -33.76
CA LEU A 379 -7.20 9.54 -33.50
C LEU A 379 -5.80 9.18 -33.00
N GLU A 380 -4.81 9.94 -33.46
CA GLU A 380 -3.41 9.83 -33.04
C GLU A 380 -2.90 11.20 -32.63
N LEU A 381 -2.00 11.24 -31.65
CA LEU A 381 -1.32 12.49 -31.29
C LEU A 381 -0.37 12.89 -32.42
N GLU A 382 -0.48 14.14 -32.85
CA GLU A 382 0.52 14.67 -33.78
C GLU A 382 1.88 14.79 -33.09
N ASN A 383 2.90 14.20 -33.70
CA ASN A 383 4.26 14.31 -33.18
C ASN A 383 4.88 15.64 -33.67
N GLN A 384 4.91 16.63 -32.78
CA GLN A 384 5.48 17.96 -33.06
C GLN A 384 6.98 17.96 -33.38
N ASN A 385 7.69 16.86 -33.15
CA ASN A 385 9.11 16.73 -33.48
C ASN A 385 9.37 16.26 -34.92
N LEU A 386 8.32 15.97 -35.69
CA LEU A 386 8.47 15.61 -37.09
C LEU A 386 8.59 16.89 -37.97
N ALA A 387 9.44 16.81 -39.01
CA ALA A 387 9.76 17.96 -39.89
C ALA A 387 8.56 18.60 -40.60
N ASN A 388 7.42 17.94 -40.68
CA ASN A 388 6.19 18.40 -41.30
C ASN A 388 5.04 18.59 -40.31
N SER A 389 5.33 18.65 -38.98
CA SER A 389 4.29 18.91 -38.00
C SER A 389 3.81 20.37 -38.07
N SER A 390 2.51 20.60 -37.85
CA SER A 390 1.90 21.94 -37.75
C SER A 390 2.26 22.54 -36.39
N ALA A 391 3.52 22.89 -36.18
CA ALA A 391 4.06 23.30 -34.88
C ALA A 391 3.57 24.66 -34.35
N SER A 392 2.60 25.30 -35.00
CA SER A 392 2.06 26.61 -34.58
C SER A 392 0.54 26.61 -34.66
N LEU A 393 -0.08 26.24 -33.57
CA LEU A 393 -1.49 26.56 -33.30
C LEU A 393 -1.57 27.63 -32.23
#